data_9b0e6b81df8facc8914a62a867f1c80b
#
_entry.id   9b0e6b81df8facc8914a62a867f1c80b
#
_cell.length_a   1.000
_cell.length_b   1.000
_cell.length_c   1.000
_cell.angle_alpha   90.00
_cell.angle_beta   90.00
_cell.angle_gamma   90.00
#
_symmetry.space_group_name_H-M   'P 1'
#
loop_
_entity.id
_entity.type
_entity.pdbx_description
1 polymer ?
#
loop_
_entity_poly.entity_id
_entity_poly.type
_entity_poly.pdbx_seq_one_letter_code
_entity_poly.pdbx_strand_id
1 'polypeptide(L)'
;RKVEESLSLTANLKQTFREVEWLKHPYRRVNILMAGKRFTLVPLEFFEDEQTEMLFYHNHPKRENEVIQYNILRKNNTVVLFSMDKSARSFLCEQYPNVRFYSQASSFIEHFSSKSRLGNNRKMYVHLRKDAAELYCYDRNHLLLANSFECKQTADRIYYLLYIWKQLGFEQERDELHLTGELFDKETLLSELRKFIRQVFVMN
;
A
#
# COMPACT_ATOMS: atom_id res chain seq x y z
N ARG A 1 10.55 -15.37 9.06
CA ARG A 1 10.35 -16.71 8.52
C ARG A 1 10.00 -16.65 7.04
N LYS A 2 10.51 -17.57 6.22
CA LYS A 2 10.06 -17.73 4.83
C LYS A 2 8.68 -18.39 4.81
N VAL A 3 7.76 -17.82 4.03
CA VAL A 3 6.45 -18.41 3.77
C VAL A 3 6.64 -19.64 2.86
N GLU A 4 5.97 -20.73 3.17
CA GLU A 4 5.98 -21.93 2.33
C GLU A 4 4.94 -21.76 1.23
N GLU A 5 5.39 -21.58 -0.01
CA GLU A 5 4.53 -21.26 -1.17
C GLU A 5 3.54 -22.39 -1.52
N SER A 6 3.84 -23.63 -1.13
CA SER A 6 2.95 -24.80 -1.32
C SER A 6 1.75 -24.82 -0.37
N LEU A 7 1.78 -24.04 0.70
CA LEU A 7 0.74 -24.01 1.72
C LEU A 7 -0.15 -22.75 1.57
N SER A 8 -1.44 -22.89 1.94
CA SER A 8 -2.33 -21.74 2.03
C SER A 8 -1.84 -20.73 3.09
N LEU A 9 -2.25 -19.47 2.97
CA LEU A 9 -1.93 -18.42 3.95
C LEU A 9 -2.33 -18.85 5.37
N THR A 10 -3.52 -19.41 5.53
CA THR A 10 -4.02 -19.90 6.83
C THR A 10 -3.17 -21.03 7.39
N ALA A 11 -2.70 -21.95 6.54
CA ALA A 11 -1.81 -23.04 6.99
C ALA A 11 -0.46 -22.50 7.47
N ASN A 12 0.13 -21.57 6.72
CA ASN A 12 1.35 -20.87 7.11
C ASN A 12 1.19 -20.10 8.44
N LEU A 13 0.05 -19.43 8.64
CA LEU A 13 -0.25 -18.72 9.89
C LEU A 13 -0.37 -19.72 11.06
N LYS A 14 -1.15 -20.80 10.92
CA LYS A 14 -1.31 -21.82 11.97
C LYS A 14 0.02 -22.43 12.36
N GLN A 15 0.88 -22.72 11.40
CA GLN A 15 2.22 -23.24 11.66
C GLN A 15 3.08 -22.19 12.39
N THR A 16 3.03 -20.91 11.98
CA THR A 16 3.76 -19.83 12.66
C THR A 16 3.32 -19.69 14.12
N PHE A 17 2.02 -19.75 14.39
CA PHE A 17 1.48 -19.71 15.76
C PHE A 17 1.92 -20.90 16.62
N ARG A 18 2.17 -22.07 16.02
CA ARG A 18 2.71 -23.24 16.77
C ARG A 18 4.16 -23.03 17.17
N GLU A 19 4.96 -22.44 16.29
CA GLU A 19 6.42 -22.29 16.45
C GLU A 19 6.82 -21.05 17.26
N VAL A 20 6.00 -19.99 17.24
CA VAL A 20 6.34 -18.69 17.82
C VAL A 20 5.50 -18.45 19.08
N GLU A 21 6.11 -18.72 20.23
CA GLU A 21 5.46 -18.67 21.56
C GLU A 21 4.82 -17.31 21.87
N TRP A 22 5.51 -16.21 21.59
CA TRP A 22 5.01 -14.89 21.94
C TRP A 22 3.73 -14.50 21.17
N LEU A 23 3.41 -15.12 20.04
CA LEU A 23 2.13 -14.93 19.36
C LEU A 23 0.94 -15.48 20.15
N LYS A 24 1.16 -16.38 21.10
CA LYS A 24 0.11 -16.99 21.92
C LYS A 24 -0.26 -16.17 23.16
N HIS A 25 0.49 -15.10 23.47
CA HIS A 25 0.21 -14.28 24.64
C HIS A 25 -1.11 -13.50 24.49
N PRO A 26 -1.84 -13.31 25.60
CA PRO A 26 -3.10 -12.55 25.60
C PRO A 26 -2.81 -11.05 25.54
N TYR A 27 -2.56 -10.55 24.34
CA TYR A 27 -2.33 -9.12 24.13
C TYR A 27 -3.62 -8.32 24.29
N ARG A 28 -3.55 -7.18 24.97
CA ARG A 28 -4.68 -6.26 25.13
C ARG A 28 -5.13 -5.67 23.77
N ARG A 29 -4.21 -5.47 22.85
CA ARG A 29 -4.47 -4.92 21.51
C ARG A 29 -3.56 -5.60 20.49
N VAL A 30 -4.15 -6.07 19.41
CA VAL A 30 -3.42 -6.62 18.26
C VAL A 30 -3.83 -5.85 17.02
N ASN A 31 -2.83 -5.31 16.32
CA ASN A 31 -3.00 -4.67 15.02
C ASN A 31 -2.23 -5.47 13.98
N ILE A 32 -2.91 -5.85 12.90
CA ILE A 32 -2.33 -6.62 11.81
C ILE A 32 -2.26 -5.74 10.58
N LEU A 33 -1.06 -5.58 10.04
CA LEU A 33 -0.82 -4.83 8.82
C LEU A 33 -0.84 -5.79 7.63
N MET A 34 -1.76 -5.53 6.69
CA MET A 34 -1.94 -6.31 5.47
C MET A 34 -1.18 -5.68 4.32
N ALA A 35 -0.10 -6.34 3.89
CA ALA A 35 0.74 -5.92 2.77
C ALA A 35 0.17 -6.42 1.43
N GLY A 36 -1.02 -5.94 1.06
CA GLY A 36 -1.70 -6.30 -0.19
C GLY A 36 -1.52 -5.24 -1.27
N LYS A 37 -1.46 -5.67 -2.54
CA LYS A 37 -1.40 -4.77 -3.71
C LYS A 37 -2.78 -4.27 -4.14
N ARG A 38 -3.84 -4.95 -3.71
CA ARG A 38 -5.22 -4.65 -4.11
C ARG A 38 -5.88 -3.78 -3.07
N PHE A 39 -6.04 -2.52 -3.40
CA PHE A 39 -6.81 -1.56 -2.60
C PHE A 39 -7.50 -0.55 -3.51
N THR A 40 -8.58 0.03 -3.01
CA THR A 40 -9.35 1.07 -3.69
C THR A 40 -9.56 2.23 -2.73
N LEU A 41 -9.42 3.45 -3.22
CA LEU A 41 -9.71 4.66 -2.46
C LEU A 41 -11.13 5.13 -2.75
N VAL A 42 -11.85 5.50 -1.70
CA VAL A 42 -13.17 6.10 -1.79
C VAL A 42 -13.15 7.38 -0.97
N PRO A 43 -13.58 8.54 -1.51
CA PRO A 43 -13.77 9.73 -0.70
C PRO A 43 -14.74 9.46 0.44
N LEU A 44 -14.42 9.94 1.65
CA LEU A 44 -15.21 9.62 2.86
C LEU A 44 -16.68 10.03 2.74
N GLU A 45 -16.97 11.11 2.03
CA GLU A 45 -18.32 11.63 1.79
C GLU A 45 -19.21 10.73 0.90
N PHE A 46 -18.59 9.85 0.09
CA PHE A 46 -19.30 8.90 -0.78
C PHE A 46 -19.25 7.47 -0.26
N PHE A 47 -18.67 7.24 0.92
CA PHE A 47 -18.52 5.91 1.45
C PHE A 47 -19.76 5.50 2.28
N GLU A 48 -20.36 4.39 1.89
CA GLU A 48 -21.39 3.67 2.62
C GLU A 48 -20.92 2.23 2.86
N ASP A 49 -21.08 1.77 4.09
CA ASP A 49 -20.57 0.46 4.54
C ASP A 49 -21.14 -0.71 3.71
N GLU A 50 -22.42 -0.61 3.37
CA GLU A 50 -23.14 -1.60 2.58
C GLU A 50 -22.64 -1.73 1.14
N GLN A 51 -21.98 -0.71 0.62
CA GLN A 51 -21.45 -0.65 -0.75
C GLN A 51 -19.98 -1.10 -0.86
N THR A 52 -19.35 -1.47 0.26
CA THR A 52 -17.92 -1.81 0.33
C THR A 52 -17.48 -2.82 -0.72
N GLU A 53 -18.18 -3.95 -0.86
CA GLU A 53 -17.83 -4.97 -1.84
C GLU A 53 -18.03 -4.47 -3.29
N MET A 54 -19.13 -3.78 -3.57
CA MET A 54 -19.43 -3.24 -4.90
C MET A 54 -18.34 -2.26 -5.34
N LEU A 55 -17.98 -1.31 -4.48
CA LEU A 55 -16.93 -0.31 -4.76
C LEU A 55 -15.56 -0.94 -4.96
N PHE A 56 -15.23 -1.98 -4.19
CA PHE A 56 -13.96 -2.68 -4.36
C PHE A 56 -13.91 -3.48 -5.66
N TYR A 57 -14.94 -4.27 -5.95
CA TYR A 57 -14.99 -5.13 -7.15
C TYR A 57 -15.26 -4.37 -8.45
N HIS A 58 -15.60 -3.09 -8.38
CA HIS A 58 -15.60 -2.25 -9.58
C HIS A 58 -14.18 -2.11 -10.18
N ASN A 59 -13.15 -2.08 -9.31
CA ASN A 59 -11.75 -1.91 -9.73
C ASN A 59 -10.95 -3.22 -9.73
N HIS A 60 -11.46 -4.27 -9.09
CA HIS A 60 -10.72 -5.52 -8.90
C HIS A 60 -11.57 -6.74 -9.24
N PRO A 61 -11.01 -7.74 -9.93
CA PRO A 61 -11.74 -9.00 -10.15
C PRO A 61 -12.01 -9.70 -8.81
N LYS A 62 -13.20 -10.28 -8.67
CA LYS A 62 -13.55 -11.09 -7.50
C LYS A 62 -12.68 -12.33 -7.43
N ARG A 63 -12.24 -12.70 -6.20
CA ARG A 63 -11.48 -13.93 -5.93
C ARG A 63 -12.24 -14.80 -4.95
N GLU A 64 -11.98 -16.08 -5.00
CA GLU A 64 -12.49 -17.03 -4.02
C GLU A 64 -11.84 -16.78 -2.65
N ASN A 65 -12.57 -17.10 -1.58
CA ASN A 65 -12.09 -17.04 -0.21
C ASN A 65 -11.51 -15.66 0.17
N GLU A 66 -12.10 -14.58 -0.31
CA GLU A 66 -11.70 -13.22 0.14
C GLU A 66 -12.84 -12.48 0.83
N VAL A 67 -12.47 -11.55 1.69
CA VAL A 67 -13.36 -10.62 2.36
C VAL A 67 -12.79 -9.22 2.23
N ILE A 68 -13.69 -8.25 2.00
CA ILE A 68 -13.28 -6.86 1.88
C ILE A 68 -13.35 -6.20 3.26
N GLN A 69 -12.32 -5.44 3.58
CA GLN A 69 -12.18 -4.65 4.79
C GLN A 69 -11.92 -3.20 4.40
N TYR A 70 -12.08 -2.28 5.35
CA TYR A 70 -11.77 -0.89 5.10
C TYR A 70 -11.10 -0.20 6.29
N ASN A 71 -10.38 0.87 5.99
CA ASN A 71 -9.83 1.79 6.97
C ASN A 71 -10.26 3.22 6.65
N ILE A 72 -10.83 3.91 7.63
CA ILE A 72 -11.25 5.32 7.50
C ILE A 72 -10.10 6.22 7.89
N LEU A 73 -9.58 6.99 6.94
CA LEU A 73 -8.51 7.96 7.11
C LEU A 73 -9.10 9.39 7.16
N ARG A 74 -9.65 9.76 8.31
CA ARG A 74 -10.39 11.04 8.48
C ARG A 74 -9.55 12.27 8.11
N LYS A 75 -8.23 12.27 8.43
CA LYS A 75 -7.32 13.37 8.11
C LYS A 75 -7.10 13.55 6.61
N ASN A 76 -7.31 12.51 5.83
CA ASN A 76 -7.15 12.48 4.38
C ASN A 76 -8.49 12.53 3.64
N ASN A 77 -9.60 12.59 4.35
CA ASN A 77 -10.96 12.51 3.80
C ASN A 77 -11.15 11.30 2.86
N THR A 78 -10.57 10.16 3.23
CA THR A 78 -10.48 8.98 2.36
C THR A 78 -10.74 7.71 3.15
N VAL A 79 -11.39 6.75 2.51
CA VAL A 79 -11.52 5.37 2.97
C VAL A 79 -10.71 4.47 2.06
N VAL A 80 -9.90 3.59 2.64
CA VAL A 80 -9.11 2.59 1.92
C VAL A 80 -9.81 1.25 2.04
N LEU A 81 -10.33 0.74 0.93
CA LEU A 81 -10.88 -0.61 0.82
C LEU A 81 -9.74 -1.57 0.44
N PHE A 82 -9.69 -2.73 1.06
CA PHE A 82 -8.68 -3.75 0.75
C PHE A 82 -9.21 -5.16 0.98
N SER A 83 -8.68 -6.13 0.25
CA SER A 83 -9.07 -7.53 0.40
C SER A 83 -8.10 -8.29 1.29
N MET A 84 -8.63 -9.30 1.98
CA MET A 84 -7.84 -10.29 2.70
C MET A 84 -8.46 -11.68 2.59
N ASP A 85 -7.64 -12.71 2.80
CA ASP A 85 -8.10 -14.09 2.85
C ASP A 85 -9.08 -14.30 4.01
N LYS A 86 -10.28 -14.80 3.69
CA LYS A 86 -11.37 -14.99 4.65
C LYS A 86 -11.03 -15.99 5.74
N SER A 87 -10.37 -17.08 5.38
CA SER A 87 -9.97 -18.13 6.34
C SER A 87 -8.87 -17.64 7.28
N ALA A 88 -7.90 -16.88 6.74
CA ALA A 88 -6.86 -16.25 7.55
C ALA A 88 -7.46 -15.21 8.53
N ARG A 89 -8.41 -14.40 8.06
CA ARG A 89 -9.12 -13.45 8.92
C ARG A 89 -9.85 -14.16 10.06
N SER A 90 -10.64 -15.21 9.74
CA SER A 90 -11.36 -15.98 10.75
C SER A 90 -10.42 -16.56 11.80
N PHE A 91 -9.33 -17.20 11.37
CA PHE A 91 -8.32 -17.73 12.27
C PHE A 91 -7.72 -16.65 13.19
N LEU A 92 -7.37 -15.49 12.65
CA LEU A 92 -6.78 -14.39 13.43
C LEU A 92 -7.78 -13.78 14.43
N CYS A 93 -9.06 -13.69 14.06
CA CYS A 93 -10.13 -13.26 14.97
C CYS A 93 -10.37 -14.26 16.11
N GLU A 94 -10.21 -15.57 15.86
CA GLU A 94 -10.29 -16.60 16.90
C GLU A 94 -9.11 -16.49 17.89
N GLN A 95 -7.90 -16.20 17.39
CA GLN A 95 -6.72 -16.04 18.25
C GLN A 95 -6.76 -14.73 19.06
N TYR A 96 -7.27 -13.65 18.45
CA TYR A 96 -7.29 -12.32 19.03
C TYR A 96 -8.67 -11.66 18.85
N PRO A 97 -9.57 -11.76 19.83
CA PRO A 97 -10.95 -11.25 19.72
C PRO A 97 -11.06 -9.75 19.39
N ASN A 98 -10.05 -8.94 19.79
CA ASN A 98 -10.00 -7.50 19.56
C ASN A 98 -8.99 -7.10 18.46
N VAL A 99 -8.69 -8.01 17.52
CA VAL A 99 -7.77 -7.72 16.42
C VAL A 99 -8.33 -6.66 15.48
N ARG A 100 -7.44 -5.77 15.03
CA ARG A 100 -7.74 -4.78 13.98
C ARG A 100 -6.86 -5.02 12.78
N PHE A 101 -7.44 -4.90 11.60
CA PHE A 101 -6.73 -5.07 10.32
C PHE A 101 -6.54 -3.71 9.66
N TYR A 102 -5.32 -3.47 9.22
CA TYR A 102 -4.93 -2.26 8.50
C TYR A 102 -4.29 -2.61 7.17
N SER A 103 -4.67 -1.90 6.12
CA SER A 103 -3.94 -1.94 4.87
C SER A 103 -2.60 -1.23 5.02
N GLN A 104 -1.54 -1.77 4.44
CA GLN A 104 -0.26 -1.08 4.34
C GLN A 104 -0.41 0.26 3.61
N ALA A 105 -1.27 0.32 2.57
CA ALA A 105 -1.58 1.55 1.88
C ALA A 105 -2.14 2.62 2.82
N SER A 106 -3.01 2.26 3.79
CA SER A 106 -3.53 3.19 4.79
C SER A 106 -2.41 3.82 5.62
N SER A 107 -1.45 3.01 6.07
CA SER A 107 -0.30 3.49 6.85
C SER A 107 0.61 4.40 6.03
N PHE A 108 0.87 4.07 4.77
CA PHE A 108 1.65 4.92 3.87
C PHE A 108 0.94 6.24 3.55
N ILE A 109 -0.37 6.22 3.29
CA ILE A 109 -1.15 7.43 3.04
C ILE A 109 -1.02 8.40 4.23
N GLU A 110 -1.24 7.95 5.46
CA GLU A 110 -1.11 8.81 6.64
C GLU A 110 0.33 9.32 6.85
N HIS A 111 1.32 8.43 6.68
CA HIS A 111 2.72 8.78 6.84
C HIS A 111 3.19 9.81 5.82
N PHE A 112 2.93 9.57 4.53
CA PHE A 112 3.35 10.46 3.46
C PHE A 112 2.56 11.77 3.42
N SER A 113 1.27 11.74 3.78
CA SER A 113 0.48 12.97 3.96
C SER A 113 1.14 13.91 4.96
N SER A 114 1.63 13.38 6.08
CA SER A 114 2.33 14.19 7.08
C SER A 114 3.64 14.78 6.55
N LYS A 115 4.41 13.99 5.80
CA LYS A 115 5.68 14.43 5.18
C LYS A 115 5.47 15.41 4.04
N SER A 116 4.40 15.26 3.27
CA SER A 116 4.10 16.10 2.10
C SER A 116 3.75 17.56 2.44
N ARG A 117 3.42 17.84 3.70
CA ARG A 117 3.17 19.22 4.18
C ARG A 117 4.40 20.12 4.17
N LEU A 118 5.58 19.54 4.17
CA LEU A 118 6.83 20.28 4.19
C LEU A 118 7.15 20.83 2.78
N GLY A 119 7.32 22.15 2.70
CA GLY A 119 7.58 22.84 1.42
C GLY A 119 6.34 23.03 0.56
N ASN A 120 6.55 23.65 -0.61
CA ASN A 120 5.48 24.02 -1.56
C ASN A 120 5.47 23.14 -2.82
N ASN A 121 6.35 22.14 -2.89
CA ASN A 121 6.49 21.25 -4.03
C ASN A 121 5.49 20.09 -3.93
N ARG A 122 5.00 19.62 -5.06
CA ARG A 122 4.32 18.33 -5.13
C ARG A 122 5.30 17.20 -4.86
N LYS A 123 4.80 16.11 -4.30
CA LYS A 123 5.64 14.97 -3.93
C LYS A 123 5.01 13.67 -4.40
N MET A 124 5.81 12.87 -5.08
CA MET A 124 5.48 11.49 -5.41
C MET A 124 6.32 10.58 -4.51
N TYR A 125 5.66 9.84 -3.64
CA TYR A 125 6.27 8.78 -2.84
C TYR A 125 6.02 7.44 -3.49
N VAL A 126 7.05 6.62 -3.59
CA VAL A 126 6.98 5.31 -4.23
C VAL A 126 7.54 4.25 -3.30
N HIS A 127 6.73 3.27 -2.98
CA HIS A 127 7.20 2.07 -2.30
C HIS A 127 7.39 0.95 -3.31
N LEU A 128 8.65 0.57 -3.54
CA LEU A 128 9.04 -0.48 -4.46
C LEU A 128 9.06 -1.83 -3.76
N ARG A 129 8.44 -2.81 -4.41
CA ARG A 129 8.46 -4.23 -4.02
C ARG A 129 9.06 -5.05 -5.16
N LYS A 130 9.31 -6.34 -4.91
CA LYS A 130 9.88 -7.26 -5.90
C LYS A 130 9.13 -7.22 -7.24
N ASP A 131 7.80 -7.13 -7.21
CA ASP A 131 6.92 -7.28 -8.36
C ASP A 131 5.86 -6.16 -8.50
N ALA A 132 6.01 -5.05 -7.77
CA ALA A 132 5.09 -3.93 -7.81
C ALA A 132 5.75 -2.60 -7.42
N ALA A 133 5.14 -1.50 -7.87
CA ALA A 133 5.37 -0.15 -7.41
C ALA A 133 4.06 0.44 -6.87
N GLU A 134 4.05 0.86 -5.63
CA GLU A 134 2.94 1.54 -4.99
C GLU A 134 3.24 3.05 -4.96
N LEU A 135 2.41 3.84 -5.59
CA LEU A 135 2.58 5.28 -5.77
C LEU A 135 1.60 6.07 -4.92
N TYR A 136 2.10 7.10 -4.26
CA TYR A 136 1.34 8.01 -3.39
C TYR A 136 1.72 9.44 -3.76
N CYS A 137 0.83 10.14 -4.46
CA CYS A 137 1.08 11.47 -5.03
C CYS A 137 0.33 12.54 -4.25
N TYR A 138 1.02 13.63 -3.92
CA TYR A 138 0.47 14.72 -3.12
C TYR A 138 0.74 16.08 -3.72
N ASP A 139 -0.25 16.96 -3.59
CA ASP A 139 -0.06 18.40 -3.64
C ASP A 139 -0.16 18.94 -2.21
N ARG A 140 1.00 19.24 -1.59
CA ARG A 140 1.11 19.51 -0.15
C ARG A 140 0.59 18.32 0.66
N ASN A 141 -0.44 18.48 1.50
CA ASN A 141 -1.07 17.37 2.23
C ASN A 141 -2.30 16.77 1.52
N HIS A 142 -2.63 17.25 0.32
CA HIS A 142 -3.77 16.76 -0.45
C HIS A 142 -3.36 15.55 -1.29
N LEU A 143 -3.99 14.42 -1.05
CA LEU A 143 -3.74 13.19 -1.80
C LEU A 143 -4.35 13.31 -3.20
N LEU A 144 -3.51 13.24 -4.23
CA LEU A 144 -3.93 13.28 -5.64
C LEU A 144 -4.18 11.87 -6.18
N LEU A 145 -3.32 10.92 -5.81
CA LEU A 145 -3.39 9.53 -6.26
C LEU A 145 -2.73 8.61 -5.21
N ALA A 146 -3.35 7.45 -4.96
CA ALA A 146 -2.63 6.30 -4.46
C ALA A 146 -3.04 5.07 -5.27
N ASN A 147 -2.06 4.35 -5.83
CA ASN A 147 -2.31 3.16 -6.64
C ASN A 147 -1.12 2.20 -6.60
N SER A 148 -1.36 0.94 -6.95
CA SER A 148 -0.36 -0.11 -7.06
C SER A 148 -0.31 -0.64 -8.48
N PHE A 149 0.89 -0.66 -9.07
CA PHE A 149 1.15 -1.15 -10.42
C PHE A 149 2.00 -2.42 -10.35
N GLU A 150 1.55 -3.48 -11.01
CA GLU A 150 2.38 -4.67 -11.17
C GLU A 150 3.52 -4.37 -12.14
N CYS A 151 4.76 -4.51 -11.68
CA CYS A 151 5.95 -4.28 -12.47
C CYS A 151 7.11 -5.11 -11.92
N LYS A 152 7.68 -5.94 -12.77
CA LYS A 152 8.80 -6.82 -12.40
C LYS A 152 10.14 -6.27 -12.86
N GLN A 153 10.14 -5.54 -13.96
CA GLN A 153 11.37 -5.02 -14.58
C GLN A 153 11.55 -3.52 -14.24
N THR A 154 12.80 -3.10 -14.24
CA THR A 154 13.16 -1.68 -14.00
C THR A 154 12.54 -0.76 -15.05
N ALA A 155 12.45 -1.20 -16.30
CA ALA A 155 11.83 -0.44 -17.39
C ALA A 155 10.33 -0.18 -17.13
N ASP A 156 9.57 -1.17 -16.63
CA ASP A 156 8.14 -1.00 -16.29
C ASP A 156 7.98 0.01 -15.16
N ARG A 157 8.85 -0.05 -14.16
CA ARG A 157 8.84 0.91 -13.03
C ARG A 157 9.06 2.33 -13.52
N ILE A 158 10.09 2.55 -14.35
CA ILE A 158 10.38 3.85 -14.94
C ILE A 158 9.17 4.35 -15.73
N TYR A 159 8.58 3.48 -16.58
CA TYR A 159 7.41 3.81 -17.37
C TYR A 159 6.24 4.31 -16.52
N TYR A 160 5.81 3.53 -15.50
CA TYR A 160 4.68 3.92 -14.65
C TYR A 160 4.96 5.20 -13.85
N LEU A 161 6.17 5.36 -13.32
CA LEU A 161 6.56 6.55 -12.58
C LEU A 161 6.49 7.81 -13.45
N LEU A 162 7.11 7.79 -14.63
CA LEU A 162 7.11 8.93 -15.54
C LEU A 162 5.72 9.18 -16.17
N TYR A 163 4.96 8.11 -16.42
CA TYR A 163 3.59 8.23 -16.92
C TYR A 163 2.70 8.97 -15.92
N ILE A 164 2.67 8.54 -14.66
CA ILE A 164 1.87 9.21 -13.61
C ILE A 164 2.39 10.61 -13.31
N TRP A 165 3.73 10.80 -13.30
CA TRP A 165 4.34 12.13 -13.16
C TRP A 165 3.78 13.12 -14.20
N LYS A 166 3.76 12.71 -15.44
CA LYS A 166 3.23 13.51 -16.56
C LYS A 166 1.71 13.71 -16.43
N GLN A 167 0.94 12.66 -16.14
CA GLN A 167 -0.53 12.72 -16.05
C GLN A 167 -1.01 13.67 -14.95
N LEU A 168 -0.32 13.73 -13.82
CA LEU A 168 -0.65 14.62 -12.72
C LEU A 168 -0.03 16.01 -12.86
N GLY A 169 0.71 16.28 -13.95
CA GLY A 169 1.30 17.58 -14.21
C GLY A 169 2.40 17.98 -13.23
N PHE A 170 3.21 17.01 -12.77
CA PHE A 170 4.37 17.29 -11.94
C PHE A 170 5.46 18.01 -12.73
N GLU A 171 6.12 18.99 -12.11
CA GLU A 171 7.18 19.80 -12.71
C GLU A 171 8.55 19.14 -12.51
N GLN A 172 9.31 18.94 -13.61
CA GLN A 172 10.59 18.22 -13.60
C GLN A 172 11.66 18.88 -12.74
N GLU A 173 11.69 20.21 -12.69
CA GLU A 173 12.72 20.99 -11.99
C GLU A 173 12.39 21.21 -10.51
N ARG A 174 11.11 21.13 -10.11
CA ARG A 174 10.64 21.61 -8.82
C ARG A 174 10.09 20.51 -7.92
N ASP A 175 9.33 19.59 -8.49
CA ASP A 175 8.63 18.60 -7.72
C ASP A 175 9.56 17.42 -7.34
N GLU A 176 9.17 16.66 -6.31
CA GLU A 176 10.04 15.70 -5.66
C GLU A 176 9.56 14.27 -5.86
N LEU A 177 10.49 13.38 -6.22
CA LEU A 177 10.28 11.93 -6.25
C LEU A 177 11.04 11.28 -5.09
N HIS A 178 10.32 10.56 -4.25
CA HIS A 178 10.86 9.84 -3.08
C HIS A 178 10.68 8.34 -3.25
N LEU A 179 11.77 7.58 -3.30
CA LEU A 179 11.78 6.13 -3.47
C LEU A 179 12.08 5.43 -2.14
N THR A 180 11.35 4.38 -1.81
CA THR A 180 11.57 3.53 -0.64
C THR A 180 11.30 2.06 -0.98
N GLY A 181 11.63 1.14 -0.07
CA GLY A 181 11.42 -0.29 -0.25
C GLY A 181 12.57 -1.01 -0.95
N GLU A 182 12.27 -2.01 -1.76
CA GLU A 182 13.25 -2.87 -2.42
C GLU A 182 13.69 -2.26 -3.76
N LEU A 183 14.82 -1.53 -3.74
CA LEU A 183 15.38 -0.92 -4.95
C LEU A 183 16.28 -1.92 -5.69
N PHE A 184 15.68 -2.85 -6.41
CA PHE A 184 16.42 -3.68 -7.36
C PHE A 184 16.95 -2.82 -8.49
N ASP A 185 18.18 -3.10 -8.95
CA ASP A 185 18.85 -2.34 -10.01
C ASP A 185 18.81 -0.82 -9.76
N LYS A 186 19.16 -0.45 -8.54
CA LYS A 186 19.05 0.93 -8.01
C LYS A 186 19.78 1.95 -8.89
N GLU A 187 20.97 1.61 -9.36
CA GLU A 187 21.79 2.53 -10.15
C GLU A 187 21.14 2.86 -11.48
N THR A 188 20.67 1.84 -12.21
CA THR A 188 19.94 2.04 -13.47
C THR A 188 18.66 2.82 -13.25
N LEU A 189 17.85 2.44 -12.23
CA LEU A 189 16.61 3.13 -11.92
C LEU A 189 16.86 4.62 -11.65
N LEU A 190 17.80 4.97 -10.80
CA LEU A 190 18.12 6.35 -10.45
C LEU A 190 18.70 7.13 -11.63
N SER A 191 19.59 6.53 -12.40
CA SER A 191 20.22 7.20 -13.57
C SER A 191 19.17 7.54 -14.64
N GLU A 192 18.24 6.63 -14.91
CA GLU A 192 17.16 6.88 -15.87
C GLU A 192 16.15 7.91 -15.38
N LEU A 193 15.70 7.82 -14.13
CA LEU A 193 14.74 8.79 -13.56
C LEU A 193 15.33 10.21 -13.51
N ARG A 194 16.60 10.36 -13.18
CA ARG A 194 17.29 11.66 -13.11
C ARG A 194 17.47 12.35 -14.46
N LYS A 195 17.25 11.67 -15.57
CA LYS A 195 17.19 12.32 -16.90
C LYS A 195 15.93 13.20 -17.05
N PHE A 196 14.88 12.89 -16.29
CA PHE A 196 13.57 13.53 -16.40
C PHE A 196 13.14 14.27 -15.14
N ILE A 197 13.66 13.92 -13.98
CA ILE A 197 13.27 14.46 -12.67
C ILE A 197 14.52 14.91 -11.94
N ARG A 198 14.61 16.18 -11.62
CA ARG A 198 15.79 16.77 -10.96
C ARG A 198 15.91 16.31 -9.51
N GLN A 199 14.79 16.26 -8.78
CA GLN A 199 14.76 15.98 -7.35
C GLN A 199 14.33 14.53 -7.09
N VAL A 200 15.28 13.59 -7.10
CA VAL A 200 15.07 12.17 -6.82
C VAL A 200 15.80 11.78 -5.55
N PHE A 201 15.04 11.39 -4.53
CA PHE A 201 15.51 11.01 -3.20
C PHE A 201 15.25 9.52 -2.92
N VAL A 202 16.17 8.90 -2.18
CA VAL A 202 15.99 7.56 -1.64
C VAL A 202 15.79 7.68 -0.15
N MET A 203 14.69 7.16 0.34
CA MET A 203 14.38 7.12 1.77
C MET A 203 14.84 5.78 2.35
N ASN A 204 15.42 5.83 3.54
CA ASN A 204 15.80 4.64 4.32
C ASN A 204 14.62 4.16 5.17
#